data_bd4cfdec0a7c748d027d7c7884bb553d
#
_entry.id   bd4cfdec0a7c748d027d7c7884bb553d
#
_cell.length_a   1.000
_cell.length_b   1.000
_cell.length_c   1.000
_cell.angle_alpha   90.00
_cell.angle_beta   90.00
_cell.angle_gamma   90.00
#
_symmetry.space_group_name_H-M   'P 1'
#
loop_
_entity.id
_entity.type
_entity.pdbx_description
1 polymer ?
#
loop_
_entity_poly.entity_id
_entity_poly.type
_entity_poly.pdbx_seq_one_letter_code
_entity_poly.pdbx_strand_id
1 'polypeptide(L)'
;MAHNPDRESFFPKIEKKHGQPMKYWFQVMKDLEGLKYPEQVAFLKEEHGFSQAHANALVMYSRGSVSSKRFDTLADFLKNEDADKQKTIKKIFKVIKDKYPKGELVIAWNKPMFKLNEKYVFGVATTKNYLLIAPFDADTIDALRPKLKEYKVNKKTIEVPSDWKVDEKLL
;
A
#
# COMPACT_ATOMS: atom_id res chain seq x y z
N MET A 1 7.64 17.43 -10.97
CA MET A 1 7.37 16.31 -10.05
C MET A 1 5.94 15.85 -10.27
N ALA A 2 5.67 14.56 -10.34
CA ALA A 2 4.31 14.06 -10.47
C ALA A 2 3.59 14.26 -9.12
N HIS A 3 2.60 15.14 -9.10
CA HIS A 3 1.75 15.36 -7.93
C HIS A 3 0.59 14.37 -7.92
N ASN A 4 0.15 13.98 -6.73
CA ASN A 4 -1.00 13.12 -6.58
C ASN A 4 -2.29 13.95 -6.58
N PRO A 5 -3.16 13.83 -7.59
CA PRO A 5 -4.39 14.62 -7.71
C PRO A 5 -5.36 14.39 -6.52
N ASP A 6 -5.32 13.22 -5.88
CA ASP A 6 -6.17 12.95 -4.71
C ASP A 6 -5.87 13.88 -3.53
N ARG A 7 -4.63 14.34 -3.39
CA ARG A 7 -4.24 15.28 -2.32
C ARG A 7 -4.65 16.70 -2.64
N GLU A 8 -4.62 17.09 -3.89
CA GLU A 8 -5.08 18.39 -4.36
C GLU A 8 -6.58 18.59 -4.12
N SER A 9 -7.35 17.50 -4.09
CA SER A 9 -8.79 17.55 -3.79
C SER A 9 -9.09 18.10 -2.38
N PHE A 10 -8.12 18.08 -1.47
CA PHE A 10 -8.24 18.69 -0.14
C PHE A 10 -7.98 20.21 -0.14
N PHE A 11 -7.30 20.75 -1.14
CA PHE A 11 -6.87 22.14 -1.15
C PHE A 11 -7.99 23.17 -1.02
N PRO A 12 -9.09 23.09 -1.77
CA PRO A 12 -10.20 24.03 -1.60
C PRO A 12 -10.82 23.98 -0.19
N LYS A 13 -10.81 22.81 0.43
CA LYS A 13 -11.31 22.61 1.80
C LYS A 13 -10.36 23.20 2.84
N ILE A 14 -9.05 23.09 2.61
CA ILE A 14 -8.02 23.70 3.47
C ILE A 14 -8.12 25.21 3.39
N GLU A 15 -8.16 25.79 2.19
CA GLU A 15 -8.29 27.23 1.99
C GLU A 15 -9.56 27.78 2.64
N LYS A 16 -10.71 27.15 2.42
CA LYS A 16 -11.99 27.55 3.02
C LYS A 16 -11.97 27.47 4.54
N LYS A 17 -11.37 26.43 5.10
CA LYS A 17 -11.36 26.21 6.56
C LYS A 17 -10.41 27.16 7.29
N HIS A 18 -9.26 27.43 6.69
CA HIS A 18 -8.18 28.17 7.35
C HIS A 18 -8.00 29.61 6.83
N GLY A 19 -8.79 30.02 5.84
CA GLY A 19 -8.83 31.40 5.34
C GLY A 19 -7.56 31.89 4.62
N GLN A 20 -6.64 30.97 4.28
CA GLN A 20 -5.39 31.28 3.61
C GLN A 20 -5.27 30.49 2.31
N PRO A 21 -4.72 31.08 1.23
CA PRO A 21 -4.52 30.38 -0.04
C PRO A 21 -3.45 29.29 0.09
N MET A 22 -3.50 28.27 -0.77
CA MET A 22 -2.52 27.17 -0.77
C MET A 22 -1.08 27.66 -0.89
N LYS A 23 -0.83 28.76 -1.61
CA LYS A 23 0.50 29.38 -1.71
C LYS A 23 1.09 29.72 -0.32
N TYR A 24 0.27 30.21 0.59
CA TYR A 24 0.68 30.46 1.98
C TYR A 24 1.08 29.16 2.68
N TRP A 25 0.26 28.13 2.56
CA TRP A 25 0.52 26.83 3.19
C TRP A 25 1.75 26.13 2.62
N PHE A 26 2.02 26.29 1.34
CA PHE A 26 3.27 25.79 0.76
C PHE A 26 4.50 26.52 1.27
N GLN A 27 4.40 27.83 1.56
CA GLN A 27 5.49 28.54 2.20
C GLN A 27 5.72 28.03 3.62
N VAL A 28 4.65 27.86 4.42
CA VAL A 28 4.75 27.23 5.75
C VAL A 28 5.45 25.88 5.68
N MET A 29 5.10 25.03 4.71
CA MET A 29 5.75 23.73 4.55
C MET A 29 7.23 23.84 4.17
N LYS A 30 7.59 24.88 3.40
CA LYS A 30 8.99 25.15 3.07
C LYS A 30 9.80 25.57 4.31
N ASP A 31 9.21 26.36 5.17
CA ASP A 31 9.83 26.79 6.44
C ASP A 31 10.01 25.61 7.42
N LEU A 32 9.20 24.56 7.26
CA LEU A 32 9.30 23.30 8.02
C LEU A 32 10.17 22.24 7.31
N GLU A 33 10.87 22.60 6.23
CA GLU A 33 11.77 21.68 5.53
C GLU A 33 12.88 21.21 6.48
N GLY A 34 13.15 19.91 6.48
CA GLY A 34 14.10 19.29 7.42
C GLY A 34 13.45 18.66 8.66
N LEU A 35 12.26 19.05 9.06
CA LEU A 35 11.53 18.35 10.10
C LEU A 35 11.00 16.99 9.59
N LYS A 36 10.89 16.02 10.51
CA LYS A 36 10.29 14.71 10.20
C LYS A 36 8.78 14.84 9.97
N TYR A 37 8.21 13.89 9.23
CA TYR A 37 6.77 13.86 8.95
C TYR A 37 5.88 14.05 10.21
N PRO A 38 6.10 13.32 11.34
CA PRO A 38 5.27 13.52 12.52
C PRO A 38 5.34 14.93 13.08
N GLU A 39 6.52 15.58 13.04
CA GLU A 39 6.74 16.93 13.54
C GLU A 39 6.03 17.97 12.67
N GLN A 40 6.08 17.81 11.35
CA GLN A 40 5.34 18.68 10.41
C GLN A 40 3.82 18.55 10.60
N VAL A 41 3.31 17.32 10.79
CA VAL A 41 1.89 17.09 11.05
C VAL A 41 1.47 17.69 12.41
N ALA A 42 2.28 17.49 13.46
CA ALA A 42 2.02 18.06 14.78
C ALA A 42 1.94 19.59 14.72
N PHE A 43 2.92 20.24 14.09
CA PHE A 43 2.94 21.69 13.90
C PHE A 43 1.65 22.22 13.25
N LEU A 44 1.23 21.63 12.13
CA LEU A 44 0.00 22.07 11.44
C LEU A 44 -1.25 21.87 12.30
N LYS A 45 -1.30 20.85 13.13
CA LYS A 45 -2.43 20.59 14.01
C LYS A 45 -2.46 21.53 15.21
N GLU A 46 -1.33 21.74 15.85
CA GLU A 46 -1.19 22.50 17.10
C GLU A 46 -1.22 24.00 16.84
N GLU A 47 -0.47 24.48 15.84
CA GLU A 47 -0.34 25.90 15.56
C GLU A 47 -1.45 26.45 14.64
N HIS A 48 -2.01 25.59 13.78
CA HIS A 48 -2.97 26.02 12.75
C HIS A 48 -4.32 25.30 12.80
N GLY A 49 -4.55 24.40 13.75
CA GLY A 49 -5.83 23.71 13.91
C GLY A 49 -6.21 22.76 12.75
N PHE A 50 -5.22 22.24 12.04
CA PHE A 50 -5.47 21.29 10.96
C PHE A 50 -6.06 19.98 11.48
N SER A 51 -6.99 19.40 10.72
CA SER A 51 -7.37 18.01 10.93
C SER A 51 -6.23 17.07 10.49
N GLN A 52 -6.20 15.87 11.02
CA GLN A 52 -5.21 14.85 10.62
C GLN A 52 -5.20 14.62 9.09
N ALA A 53 -6.39 14.60 8.46
CA ALA A 53 -6.52 14.40 7.02
C ALA A 53 -5.94 15.58 6.21
N HIS A 54 -6.23 16.82 6.60
CA HIS A 54 -5.71 18.02 5.95
C HIS A 54 -4.20 18.16 6.13
N ALA A 55 -3.69 17.96 7.35
CA ALA A 55 -2.26 17.99 7.63
C ALA A 55 -1.52 16.93 6.82
N ASN A 56 -2.02 15.69 6.80
CA ASN A 56 -1.44 14.61 6.00
C ASN A 56 -1.42 14.93 4.50
N ALA A 57 -2.53 15.44 3.95
CA ALA A 57 -2.59 15.81 2.53
C ALA A 57 -1.53 16.86 2.17
N LEU A 58 -1.43 17.94 2.97
CA LEU A 58 -0.48 19.02 2.75
C LEU A 58 0.97 18.56 2.90
N VAL A 59 1.31 17.90 4.01
CA VAL A 59 2.68 17.41 4.28
C VAL A 59 3.15 16.45 3.20
N MET A 60 2.32 15.47 2.85
CA MET A 60 2.69 14.47 1.86
C MET A 60 2.76 15.03 0.44
N TYR A 61 1.94 16.04 0.13
CA TYR A 61 2.05 16.78 -1.13
C TYR A 61 3.37 17.53 -1.21
N SER A 62 3.70 18.31 -0.18
CA SER A 62 4.94 19.12 -0.11
C SER A 62 6.20 18.25 -0.17
N ARG A 63 6.14 17.02 0.35
CA ARG A 63 7.22 16.03 0.26
C ARG A 63 7.31 15.33 -1.10
N GLY A 64 6.44 15.66 -2.06
CA GLY A 64 6.41 15.00 -3.37
C GLY A 64 6.12 13.50 -3.30
N SER A 65 5.45 13.05 -2.23
CA SER A 65 5.13 11.64 -2.05
C SER A 65 4.14 11.17 -3.09
N VAL A 66 4.52 10.17 -3.87
CA VAL A 66 3.67 9.49 -4.86
C VAL A 66 3.03 8.21 -4.31
N SER A 67 3.26 7.89 -3.03
CA SER A 67 2.87 6.61 -2.42
C SER A 67 1.36 6.41 -2.20
N SER A 68 0.54 7.42 -2.47
CA SER A 68 -0.92 7.29 -2.43
C SER A 68 -1.55 7.00 -3.80
N LYS A 69 -0.75 6.62 -4.80
CA LYS A 69 -1.29 6.19 -6.09
C LYS A 69 -2.16 4.96 -5.83
N ARG A 70 -3.47 5.15 -5.89
CA ARG A 70 -4.42 4.05 -5.74
C ARG A 70 -4.42 3.24 -7.03
N PHE A 71 -4.29 1.96 -6.85
CA PHE A 71 -4.63 1.00 -7.88
C PHE A 71 -6.08 0.58 -7.64
N ASP A 72 -6.92 0.66 -8.65
CA ASP A 72 -8.32 0.25 -8.54
C ASP A 72 -8.47 -1.24 -8.89
N THR A 73 -7.60 -1.75 -9.74
CA THR A 73 -7.64 -3.13 -10.22
C THR A 73 -6.28 -3.82 -10.10
N LEU A 74 -6.29 -5.15 -10.14
CA LEU A 74 -5.06 -5.94 -10.27
C LEU A 74 -4.27 -5.53 -11.54
N ALA A 75 -4.97 -5.28 -12.65
CA ALA A 75 -4.32 -4.87 -13.88
C ALA A 75 -3.55 -3.55 -13.73
N ASP A 76 -4.12 -2.57 -13.00
CA ASP A 76 -3.44 -1.30 -12.73
C ASP A 76 -2.22 -1.50 -11.83
N PHE A 77 -2.33 -2.33 -10.81
CA PHE A 77 -1.20 -2.69 -9.96
C PHE A 77 -0.06 -3.32 -10.77
N LEU A 78 -0.39 -4.27 -11.63
CA LEU A 78 0.59 -5.03 -12.41
C LEU A 78 1.31 -4.20 -13.49
N LYS A 79 0.71 -3.10 -14.00
CA LYS A 79 1.36 -2.22 -14.98
C LYS A 79 2.70 -1.64 -14.50
N ASN A 80 2.90 -1.58 -13.19
CA ASN A 80 4.12 -1.02 -12.60
C ASN A 80 5.16 -2.09 -12.20
N GLU A 81 4.85 -3.36 -12.46
CA GLU A 81 5.70 -4.49 -12.11
C GLU A 81 6.36 -5.09 -13.35
N ASP A 82 7.52 -5.69 -13.17
CA ASP A 82 8.20 -6.44 -14.25
C ASP A 82 7.40 -7.69 -14.67
N ALA A 83 7.75 -8.24 -15.84
CA ALA A 83 7.02 -9.35 -16.46
C ALA A 83 6.97 -10.62 -15.58
N ASP A 84 8.06 -10.93 -14.87
CA ASP A 84 8.14 -12.11 -14.02
C ASP A 84 7.20 -11.98 -12.82
N LYS A 85 7.22 -10.83 -12.14
CA LYS A 85 6.27 -10.55 -11.05
C LYS A 85 4.84 -10.56 -11.53
N GLN A 86 4.54 -9.95 -12.69
CA GLN A 86 3.19 -9.98 -13.26
C GLN A 86 2.69 -11.40 -13.47
N LYS A 87 3.52 -12.27 -14.08
CA LYS A 87 3.20 -13.67 -14.35
C LYS A 87 2.96 -14.44 -13.05
N THR A 88 3.87 -14.30 -12.09
CA THR A 88 3.81 -14.99 -10.81
C THR A 88 2.59 -14.56 -10.00
N ILE A 89 2.32 -13.27 -9.89
CA ILE A 89 1.15 -12.73 -9.15
C ILE A 89 -0.16 -13.22 -9.79
N LYS A 90 -0.28 -13.18 -11.12
CA LYS A 90 -1.45 -13.70 -11.84
C LYS A 90 -1.66 -15.19 -11.55
N LYS A 91 -0.59 -15.99 -11.57
CA LYS A 91 -0.67 -17.43 -11.28
C LYS A 91 -1.08 -17.69 -9.84
N ILE A 92 -0.52 -16.96 -8.86
CA ILE A 92 -0.90 -17.08 -7.45
C ILE A 92 -2.40 -16.87 -7.27
N PHE A 93 -2.93 -15.75 -7.73
CA PHE A 93 -4.35 -15.44 -7.55
C PHE A 93 -5.27 -16.34 -8.38
N LYS A 94 -4.80 -16.81 -9.54
CA LYS A 94 -5.54 -17.81 -10.29
C LYS A 94 -5.70 -19.11 -9.48
N VAL A 95 -4.62 -19.65 -8.93
CA VAL A 95 -4.65 -20.88 -8.10
C VAL A 95 -5.58 -20.70 -6.90
N ILE A 96 -5.48 -19.57 -6.20
CA ILE A 96 -6.33 -19.30 -5.04
C ILE A 96 -7.80 -19.19 -5.46
N LYS A 97 -8.09 -18.48 -6.56
CA LYS A 97 -9.46 -18.32 -7.07
C LYS A 97 -10.07 -19.64 -7.53
N ASP A 98 -9.27 -20.50 -8.16
CA ASP A 98 -9.71 -21.83 -8.60
C ASP A 98 -10.07 -22.72 -7.40
N LYS A 99 -9.32 -22.63 -6.30
CA LYS A 99 -9.61 -23.34 -5.04
C LYS A 99 -10.78 -22.76 -4.27
N TYR A 100 -10.92 -21.43 -4.29
CA TYR A 100 -11.93 -20.69 -3.52
C TYR A 100 -12.77 -19.79 -4.44
N PRO A 101 -13.63 -20.36 -5.29
CA PRO A 101 -14.37 -19.60 -6.32
C PRO A 101 -15.32 -18.54 -5.74
N LYS A 102 -15.73 -18.66 -4.49
CA LYS A 102 -16.54 -17.65 -3.79
C LYS A 102 -15.75 -16.45 -3.27
N GLY A 103 -14.41 -16.53 -3.25
CA GLY A 103 -13.57 -15.43 -2.82
C GLY A 103 -13.44 -14.34 -3.88
N GLU A 104 -12.99 -13.17 -3.48
CA GLU A 104 -12.85 -11.98 -4.33
C GLU A 104 -11.41 -11.47 -4.31
N LEU A 105 -10.90 -11.13 -5.48
CA LEU A 105 -9.63 -10.41 -5.62
C LEU A 105 -9.92 -8.91 -5.63
N VAL A 106 -9.36 -8.20 -4.67
CA VAL A 106 -9.55 -6.75 -4.50
C VAL A 106 -8.21 -6.05 -4.33
N ILE A 107 -8.18 -4.74 -4.53
CA ILE A 107 -7.05 -3.91 -4.11
C ILE A 107 -7.39 -3.27 -2.76
N ALA A 108 -6.60 -3.58 -1.75
CA ALA A 108 -6.67 -2.94 -0.44
C ALA A 108 -5.27 -2.53 0.02
N TRP A 109 -5.15 -1.34 0.63
CA TRP A 109 -3.85 -0.76 1.03
C TRP A 109 -2.82 -0.72 -0.12
N ASN A 110 -3.29 -0.43 -1.35
CA ASN A 110 -2.48 -0.42 -2.58
C ASN A 110 -1.82 -1.78 -2.90
N LYS A 111 -2.39 -2.87 -2.49
CA LYS A 111 -1.89 -4.23 -2.73
C LYS A 111 -3.02 -5.16 -3.16
N PRO A 112 -2.72 -6.14 -4.01
CA PRO A 112 -3.69 -7.17 -4.34
C PRO A 112 -3.93 -8.09 -3.14
N MET A 113 -5.20 -8.25 -2.80
CA MET A 113 -5.68 -8.98 -1.64
C MET A 113 -6.79 -9.94 -2.06
N PHE A 114 -6.86 -11.09 -1.40
CA PHE A 114 -7.96 -12.01 -1.57
C PHE A 114 -8.86 -12.00 -0.33
N LYS A 115 -10.15 -11.78 -0.56
CA LYS A 115 -11.20 -11.80 0.46
C LYS A 115 -12.02 -13.09 0.33
N LEU A 116 -12.37 -13.65 1.48
CA LEU A 116 -13.31 -14.75 1.58
C LEU A 116 -14.25 -14.47 2.76
N ASN A 117 -15.57 -14.53 2.53
CA ASN A 117 -16.58 -14.21 3.55
C ASN A 117 -16.29 -12.86 4.27
N GLU A 118 -16.08 -11.81 3.49
CA GLU A 118 -15.77 -10.44 3.93
C GLU A 118 -14.45 -10.25 4.70
N LYS A 119 -13.65 -11.33 4.88
CA LYS A 119 -12.34 -11.25 5.54
C LYS A 119 -11.20 -11.30 4.53
N TYR A 120 -10.17 -10.51 4.75
CA TYR A 120 -8.92 -10.64 4.01
C TYR A 120 -8.18 -11.89 4.50
N VAL A 121 -7.91 -12.82 3.60
CA VAL A 121 -7.27 -14.11 3.93
C VAL A 121 -5.90 -14.28 3.31
N PHE A 122 -5.60 -13.54 2.24
CA PHE A 122 -4.32 -13.62 1.57
C PHE A 122 -3.98 -12.31 0.86
N GLY A 123 -2.70 -11.99 0.75
CA GLY A 123 -2.23 -10.81 0.04
C GLY A 123 -0.84 -10.99 -0.53
N VAL A 124 -0.53 -10.16 -1.55
CA VAL A 124 0.78 -10.10 -2.18
C VAL A 124 1.31 -8.68 -2.12
N ALA A 125 2.57 -8.54 -1.76
CA ALA A 125 3.30 -7.28 -1.88
C ALA A 125 4.55 -7.50 -2.73
N THR A 126 4.96 -6.47 -3.45
CA THR A 126 6.15 -6.48 -4.29
C THR A 126 7.30 -5.75 -3.61
N THR A 127 8.50 -6.25 -3.79
CA THR A 127 9.76 -5.56 -3.49
C THR A 127 10.57 -5.43 -4.76
N LYS A 128 11.75 -4.83 -4.69
CA LYS A 128 12.63 -4.74 -5.87
C LYS A 128 12.97 -6.12 -6.45
N ASN A 129 13.28 -7.10 -5.59
CA ASN A 129 13.91 -8.36 -6.00
C ASN A 129 13.06 -9.61 -5.75
N TYR A 130 11.97 -9.52 -4.99
CA TYR A 130 11.15 -10.67 -4.59
C TYR A 130 9.70 -10.23 -4.31
N LEU A 131 8.84 -11.20 -4.12
CA LEU A 131 7.47 -11.00 -3.66
C LEU A 131 7.34 -11.40 -2.19
N LEU A 132 6.44 -10.74 -1.49
CA LEU A 132 5.98 -11.12 -0.15
C LEU A 132 4.56 -11.66 -0.27
N ILE A 133 4.35 -12.91 0.07
CA ILE A 133 3.04 -13.50 0.22
C ILE A 133 2.66 -13.54 1.70
N ALA A 134 1.42 -13.21 2.00
CA ALA A 134 0.93 -13.09 3.37
C ALA A 134 -0.42 -13.80 3.54
N PRO A 135 -0.48 -14.97 4.18
CA PRO A 135 -1.69 -15.41 4.84
C PRO A 135 -1.96 -14.46 6.00
N PHE A 136 -3.21 -13.98 6.14
CA PHE A 136 -3.55 -12.96 7.16
C PHE A 136 -3.65 -13.51 8.58
N ASP A 137 -3.51 -14.81 8.73
CA ASP A 137 -3.49 -15.49 10.00
C ASP A 137 -2.05 -15.90 10.38
N ALA A 138 -1.61 -15.46 11.56
CA ALA A 138 -0.27 -15.79 12.07
C ALA A 138 -0.12 -17.28 12.36
N ASP A 139 -1.18 -17.93 12.82
CA ASP A 139 -1.16 -19.35 13.15
C ASP A 139 -1.00 -20.21 11.88
N THR A 140 -1.47 -19.72 10.73
CA THR A 140 -1.26 -20.35 9.43
C THR A 140 0.24 -20.42 9.06
N ILE A 141 1.01 -19.36 9.30
CA ILE A 141 2.45 -19.38 9.03
C ILE A 141 3.15 -20.40 9.92
N ASP A 142 2.79 -20.46 11.20
CA ASP A 142 3.40 -21.39 12.15
C ASP A 142 3.05 -22.85 11.80
N ALA A 143 1.83 -23.11 11.40
CA ALA A 143 1.41 -24.44 10.91
C ALA A 143 2.12 -24.85 9.61
N LEU A 144 2.47 -23.89 8.75
CA LEU A 144 3.17 -24.14 7.49
C LEU A 144 4.69 -24.23 7.62
N ARG A 145 5.29 -23.80 8.74
CA ARG A 145 6.75 -23.78 8.94
C ARG A 145 7.48 -25.07 8.51
N PRO A 146 6.97 -26.29 8.77
CA PRO A 146 7.62 -27.50 8.30
C PRO A 146 7.74 -27.62 6.78
N LYS A 147 6.81 -26.98 6.04
CA LYS A 147 6.78 -26.94 4.58
C LYS A 147 7.54 -25.76 3.98
N LEU A 148 7.95 -24.81 4.82
CA LEU A 148 8.56 -23.53 4.42
C LEU A 148 10.08 -23.53 4.60
N LYS A 149 10.75 -24.67 4.74
CA LYS A 149 12.18 -24.77 5.02
C LYS A 149 13.08 -24.11 3.98
N GLU A 150 12.62 -24.05 2.74
CA GLU A 150 13.35 -23.45 1.61
C GLU A 150 13.04 -21.95 1.41
N TYR A 151 12.13 -21.40 2.22
CA TYR A 151 11.68 -20.03 2.10
C TYR A 151 12.15 -19.19 3.28
N LYS A 152 12.42 -17.92 3.03
CA LYS A 152 12.62 -16.96 4.11
C LYS A 152 11.27 -16.53 4.68
N VAL A 153 11.04 -16.89 5.93
CA VAL A 153 9.78 -16.66 6.63
C VAL A 153 9.95 -15.54 7.64
N ASN A 154 9.18 -14.48 7.47
CA ASN A 154 9.04 -13.39 8.42
C ASN A 154 7.85 -13.67 9.37
N LYS A 155 7.60 -12.78 10.34
CA LYS A 155 6.52 -12.94 11.31
C LYS A 155 5.13 -13.14 10.68
N LYS A 156 4.85 -12.48 9.55
CA LYS A 156 3.53 -12.49 8.89
C LYS A 156 3.61 -12.64 7.37
N THR A 157 4.79 -12.87 6.82
CA THR A 157 5.00 -12.97 5.38
C THR A 157 6.04 -14.01 5.04
N ILE A 158 5.95 -14.52 3.82
CA ILE A 158 6.91 -15.46 3.23
C ILE A 158 7.51 -14.78 2.01
N GLU A 159 8.84 -14.78 1.90
CA GLU A 159 9.53 -14.28 0.71
C GLU A 159 9.57 -15.36 -0.36
N VAL A 160 9.14 -15.03 -1.57
CA VAL A 160 9.24 -15.91 -2.74
C VAL A 160 9.90 -15.15 -3.89
N PRO A 161 10.67 -15.82 -4.78
CA PRO A 161 11.30 -15.20 -5.94
C PRO A 161 10.29 -14.49 -6.86
N SER A 162 10.73 -13.49 -7.61
CA SER A 162 9.88 -12.79 -8.59
C SER A 162 9.33 -13.74 -9.66
N ASP A 163 10.12 -14.74 -10.05
CA ASP A 163 9.80 -15.81 -11.01
C ASP A 163 9.39 -17.13 -10.35
N TRP A 164 8.87 -17.05 -9.13
CA TRP A 164 8.51 -18.22 -8.32
C TRP A 164 7.66 -19.24 -9.10
N LYS A 165 8.12 -20.46 -9.14
CA LYS A 165 7.30 -21.61 -9.57
C LYS A 165 6.26 -21.88 -8.49
N VAL A 166 5.09 -21.33 -8.69
CA VAL A 166 4.00 -21.32 -7.68
C VAL A 166 3.72 -22.73 -7.18
N ASP A 167 3.99 -22.96 -5.90
CA ASP A 167 3.63 -24.21 -5.22
C ASP A 167 2.13 -24.20 -4.91
N GLU A 168 1.34 -24.86 -5.75
CA GLU A 168 -0.11 -24.91 -5.62
C GLU A 168 -0.59 -25.66 -4.37
N LYS A 169 0.29 -26.48 -3.75
CA LYS A 169 -0.03 -27.18 -2.49
C LYS A 169 0.18 -26.29 -1.28
N LEU A 170 1.01 -25.27 -1.42
CA LEU A 170 1.25 -24.29 -0.36
C LEU A 170 0.13 -23.24 -0.28
N LEU A 171 -0.45 -22.89 -1.41
CA LEU A 171 -1.57 -21.94 -1.53
C LEU A 171 -2.94 -22.60 -1.32
#